data_40b46a86d86d9809c136b4495550f738
#
_entry.id   40b46a86d86d9809c136b4495550f738
#
_cell.length_a   1.000
_cell.length_b   1.000
_cell.length_c   1.000
_cell.angle_alpha   90.00
_cell.angle_beta   90.00
_cell.angle_gamma   90.00
#
_symmetry.space_group_name_H-M   'P 1'
#
loop_
_entity.id
_entity.type
_entity.pdbx_description
1 polymer ?
#
loop_
_entity_poly.entity_id
_entity_poly.type
_entity_poly.pdbx_seq_one_letter_code
_entity_poly.pdbx_strand_id
1 'polypeptide(L)'
;MKKLKSIRAKIAVCMGVTVLISLLTVEIVSIWLNYSSTMSTVKQMMRESAVLAAGRIEEELLAYKNVAMDTGLIPQLTDSETSVAEKRSIMDQRVEMHNFQRGNIVGADGISIFDGNDYSDREYVRQAMQGNIFVSEPLISKITGEFSIMVAAPIWQDGIPNSKVAGVVYFVPPETFLNDIVSSISVSENSHAYMINKSGYTIADNTLDTIMSQNVEAEAASDKSLSDLAALHVEMRQGANGFGVYKTDDGGRFLA
;
A
#
# COMPACT_ATOMS: atom_id res chain seq x y z
N MET A 1 -13.02 9.07 -64.20
CA MET A 1 -12.12 7.88 -64.17
C MET A 1 -11.75 7.51 -65.60
N LYS A 2 -10.43 7.59 -66.01
CA LYS A 2 -9.97 7.18 -67.34
C LYS A 2 -10.03 5.65 -67.43
N LYS A 3 -10.79 5.08 -68.37
CA LYS A 3 -10.87 3.64 -68.65
C LYS A 3 -9.49 3.13 -69.08
N LEU A 4 -8.93 2.18 -68.35
CA LEU A 4 -7.71 1.46 -68.72
C LEU A 4 -7.95 0.72 -70.04
N LYS A 5 -7.26 1.13 -71.15
CA LYS A 5 -7.48 0.63 -72.49
C LYS A 5 -6.75 -0.68 -72.82
N SER A 6 -5.74 -1.11 -72.01
CA SER A 6 -4.93 -2.28 -72.27
C SER A 6 -5.21 -3.40 -71.25
N ILE A 7 -5.32 -4.64 -71.69
CA ILE A 7 -5.46 -5.83 -70.84
C ILE A 7 -4.27 -5.97 -69.89
N ARG A 8 -3.04 -5.69 -70.35
CA ARG A 8 -1.82 -5.70 -69.54
C ARG A 8 -1.91 -4.70 -68.36
N ALA A 9 -2.44 -3.50 -68.61
CA ALA A 9 -2.62 -2.50 -67.56
C ALA A 9 -3.67 -2.91 -66.53
N LYS A 10 -4.74 -3.60 -66.93
CA LYS A 10 -5.75 -4.15 -66.00
C LYS A 10 -5.16 -5.24 -65.13
N ILE A 11 -4.38 -6.17 -65.70
CA ILE A 11 -3.72 -7.23 -64.95
C ILE A 11 -2.71 -6.64 -63.93
N ALA A 12 -1.87 -5.71 -64.38
CA ALA A 12 -0.90 -5.05 -63.50
C ALA A 12 -1.57 -4.31 -62.31
N VAL A 13 -2.68 -3.60 -62.56
CA VAL A 13 -3.44 -2.95 -61.50
C VAL A 13 -4.09 -3.95 -60.57
N CYS A 14 -4.68 -5.05 -61.08
CA CYS A 14 -5.24 -6.11 -60.26
C CYS A 14 -4.20 -6.74 -59.35
N MET A 15 -3.03 -7.12 -59.91
CA MET A 15 -1.92 -7.68 -59.12
C MET A 15 -1.41 -6.69 -58.10
N GLY A 16 -1.23 -5.42 -58.44
CA GLY A 16 -0.81 -4.37 -57.50
C GLY A 16 -1.81 -4.16 -56.35
N VAL A 17 -3.10 -4.15 -56.66
CA VAL A 17 -4.16 -4.04 -55.63
C VAL A 17 -4.16 -5.28 -54.73
N THR A 18 -4.03 -6.49 -55.27
CA THR A 18 -3.99 -7.72 -54.48
C THR A 18 -2.79 -7.74 -53.55
N VAL A 19 -1.60 -7.36 -54.03
CA VAL A 19 -0.40 -7.25 -53.19
C VAL A 19 -0.57 -6.19 -52.11
N LEU A 20 -1.12 -5.04 -52.42
CA LEU A 20 -1.37 -3.96 -51.45
C LEU A 20 -2.34 -4.42 -50.36
N ILE A 21 -3.45 -5.06 -50.73
CA ILE A 21 -4.41 -5.60 -49.75
C ILE A 21 -3.75 -6.64 -48.85
N SER A 22 -2.94 -7.55 -49.41
CA SER A 22 -2.26 -8.57 -48.60
C SER A 22 -1.26 -7.95 -47.61
N LEU A 23 -0.48 -6.94 -48.03
CA LEU A 23 0.43 -6.21 -47.16
C LEU A 23 -0.31 -5.51 -46.01
N LEU A 24 -1.36 -4.77 -46.35
CA LEU A 24 -2.20 -4.08 -45.34
C LEU A 24 -2.83 -5.06 -44.36
N THR A 25 -3.27 -6.23 -44.80
CA THR A 25 -3.82 -7.26 -43.93
C THR A 25 -2.77 -7.79 -42.96
N VAL A 26 -1.56 -8.08 -43.46
CA VAL A 26 -0.45 -8.54 -42.61
C VAL A 26 -0.06 -7.47 -41.59
N GLU A 27 0.02 -6.19 -41.99
CA GLU A 27 0.32 -5.08 -41.07
C GLU A 27 -0.73 -4.95 -39.96
N ILE A 28 -2.02 -4.95 -40.32
CA ILE A 28 -3.11 -4.86 -39.33
C ILE A 28 -3.06 -6.02 -38.34
N VAL A 29 -2.89 -7.25 -38.84
CA VAL A 29 -2.77 -8.44 -37.97
C VAL A 29 -1.54 -8.35 -37.09
N SER A 30 -0.41 -7.90 -37.63
CA SER A 30 0.84 -7.75 -36.86
C SER A 30 0.72 -6.70 -35.75
N ILE A 31 0.11 -5.55 -36.06
CA ILE A 31 -0.15 -4.50 -35.06
C ILE A 31 -1.07 -5.03 -33.97
N TRP A 32 -2.15 -5.71 -34.33
CA TRP A 32 -3.10 -6.27 -33.36
C TRP A 32 -2.46 -7.32 -32.46
N LEU A 33 -1.67 -8.26 -33.03
CA LEU A 33 -0.95 -9.27 -32.26
C LEU A 33 0.08 -8.64 -31.32
N ASN A 34 0.84 -7.66 -31.81
CA ASN A 34 1.84 -6.96 -31.01
C ASN A 34 1.18 -6.20 -29.85
N TYR A 35 0.11 -5.45 -30.12
CA TYR A 35 -0.65 -4.75 -29.07
C TYR A 35 -1.22 -5.73 -28.04
N SER A 36 -1.84 -6.82 -28.47
CA SER A 36 -2.42 -7.84 -27.60
C SER A 36 -1.36 -8.51 -26.72
N SER A 37 -0.21 -8.88 -27.32
CA SER A 37 0.92 -9.47 -26.59
C SER A 37 1.52 -8.50 -25.58
N THR A 38 1.77 -7.26 -25.99
CA THR A 38 2.32 -6.22 -25.09
C THR A 38 1.38 -5.95 -23.93
N MET A 39 0.07 -5.80 -24.18
CA MET A 39 -0.93 -5.58 -23.15
C MET A 39 -1.00 -6.75 -22.16
N SER A 40 -0.92 -7.99 -22.65
CA SER A 40 -0.88 -9.18 -21.79
C SER A 40 0.37 -9.18 -20.89
N THR A 41 1.52 -8.83 -21.45
CA THR A 41 2.78 -8.76 -20.70
C THR A 41 2.71 -7.66 -19.61
N VAL A 42 2.22 -6.46 -19.96
CA VAL A 42 2.08 -5.36 -19.00
C VAL A 42 1.14 -5.76 -17.85
N LYS A 43 0.00 -6.36 -18.16
CA LYS A 43 -0.93 -6.85 -17.13
C LYS A 43 -0.30 -7.89 -16.21
N GLN A 44 0.47 -8.82 -16.78
CA GLN A 44 1.19 -9.80 -15.98
C GLN A 44 2.22 -9.14 -15.06
N MET A 45 3.03 -8.22 -15.59
CA MET A 45 4.02 -7.48 -14.79
C MET A 45 3.36 -6.68 -13.66
N MET A 46 2.27 -5.98 -13.92
CA MET A 46 1.52 -5.24 -12.89
C MET A 46 1.05 -6.16 -11.78
N ARG A 47 0.45 -7.29 -12.13
CA ARG A 47 -0.03 -8.29 -11.15
C ARG A 47 1.11 -8.86 -10.31
N GLU A 48 2.19 -9.29 -10.96
CA GLU A 48 3.36 -9.84 -10.25
C GLU A 48 3.98 -8.82 -9.32
N SER A 49 4.15 -7.57 -9.77
CA SER A 49 4.66 -6.47 -8.94
C SER A 49 3.76 -6.18 -7.74
N ALA A 50 2.45 -6.13 -7.94
CA ALA A 50 1.48 -5.90 -6.85
C ALA A 50 1.51 -7.03 -5.81
N VAL A 51 1.57 -8.29 -6.26
CA VAL A 51 1.65 -9.46 -5.36
C VAL A 51 2.96 -9.46 -4.57
N LEU A 52 4.08 -9.18 -5.23
CA LEU A 52 5.38 -9.09 -4.56
C LEU A 52 5.41 -7.96 -3.53
N ALA A 53 4.86 -6.79 -3.86
CA ALA A 53 4.79 -5.68 -2.92
C ALA A 53 3.90 -5.99 -1.71
N ALA A 54 2.72 -6.56 -1.94
CA ALA A 54 1.83 -6.98 -0.86
C ALA A 54 2.51 -8.00 0.06
N GLY A 55 3.20 -9.00 -0.50
CA GLY A 55 3.96 -9.98 0.27
C GLY A 55 5.08 -9.33 1.09
N ARG A 56 5.82 -8.39 0.51
CA ARG A 56 6.88 -7.66 1.22
C ARG A 56 6.31 -6.83 2.38
N ILE A 57 5.20 -6.14 2.18
CA ILE A 57 4.53 -5.38 3.24
C ILE A 57 4.06 -6.32 4.36
N GLU A 58 3.47 -7.46 4.03
CA GLU A 58 3.04 -8.46 5.00
C GLU A 58 4.21 -9.00 5.84
N GLU A 59 5.34 -9.33 5.19
CA GLU A 59 6.55 -9.79 5.86
C GLU A 59 7.14 -8.73 6.81
N GLU A 60 7.24 -7.48 6.38
CA GLU A 60 7.73 -6.39 7.23
C GLU A 60 6.79 -6.11 8.41
N LEU A 61 5.48 -6.08 8.17
CA LEU A 61 4.50 -5.93 9.25
C LEU A 61 4.54 -7.10 10.23
N LEU A 62 4.75 -8.33 9.75
CA LEU A 62 4.91 -9.49 10.62
C LEU A 62 6.18 -9.38 11.47
N ALA A 63 7.29 -8.91 10.89
CA ALA A 63 8.52 -8.68 11.64
C ALA A 63 8.31 -7.64 12.75
N TYR A 64 7.66 -6.52 12.46
CA TYR A 64 7.35 -5.49 13.47
C TYR A 64 6.41 -6.02 14.56
N LYS A 65 5.38 -6.79 14.20
CA LYS A 65 4.48 -7.46 15.16
C LYS A 65 5.24 -8.40 16.10
N ASN A 66 6.16 -9.20 15.57
CA ASN A 66 6.96 -10.12 16.35
C ASN A 66 7.84 -9.38 17.37
N VAL A 67 8.48 -8.28 16.96
CA VAL A 67 9.27 -7.45 17.89
C VAL A 67 8.40 -6.86 18.99
N ALA A 68 7.22 -6.36 18.67
CA ALA A 68 6.30 -5.81 19.66
C ALA A 68 5.84 -6.91 20.64
N MET A 69 5.47 -8.09 20.13
CA MET A 69 5.06 -9.25 20.92
C MET A 69 6.19 -9.70 21.86
N ASP A 70 7.39 -9.91 21.33
CA ASP A 70 8.54 -10.36 22.12
C ASP A 70 8.93 -9.34 23.19
N THR A 71 8.79 -8.05 22.88
CA THR A 71 9.03 -6.98 23.86
C THR A 71 7.99 -7.02 24.97
N GLY A 72 6.72 -7.26 24.66
CA GLY A 72 5.64 -7.39 25.66
C GLY A 72 5.79 -8.59 26.59
N LEU A 73 6.68 -9.53 26.27
CA LEU A 73 7.02 -10.70 27.11
C LEU A 73 8.23 -10.46 28.02
N ILE A 74 8.82 -9.28 28.05
CA ILE A 74 9.97 -8.96 28.90
C ILE A 74 9.48 -8.74 30.35
N PRO A 75 9.86 -9.60 31.34
CA PRO A 75 9.36 -9.51 32.70
C PRO A 75 9.68 -8.17 33.39
N GLN A 76 10.83 -7.57 33.07
CA GLN A 76 11.26 -6.28 33.62
C GLN A 76 10.29 -5.12 33.31
N LEU A 77 9.46 -5.25 32.27
CA LEU A 77 8.47 -4.21 31.94
C LEU A 77 7.32 -4.15 32.96
N THR A 78 7.05 -5.27 33.66
CA THR A 78 6.00 -5.36 34.70
C THR A 78 6.58 -5.34 36.13
N ASP A 79 7.88 -5.56 36.27
CA ASP A 79 8.54 -5.56 37.57
C ASP A 79 8.53 -4.15 38.19
N SER A 80 8.08 -4.07 39.44
CA SER A 80 8.03 -2.83 40.23
C SER A 80 9.41 -2.30 40.63
N GLU A 81 10.41 -3.20 40.74
CA GLU A 81 11.78 -2.84 41.08
C GLU A 81 12.54 -2.26 39.86
N THR A 82 12.08 -2.54 38.64
CA THR A 82 12.68 -2.00 37.42
C THR A 82 12.26 -0.55 37.24
N SER A 83 13.23 0.36 37.29
CA SER A 83 12.99 1.80 37.17
C SER A 83 12.47 2.19 35.77
N VAL A 84 11.80 3.34 35.68
CA VAL A 84 11.35 3.91 34.38
C VAL A 84 12.52 4.11 33.41
N ALA A 85 13.70 4.50 33.93
CA ALA A 85 14.90 4.69 33.11
C ALA A 85 15.41 3.35 32.51
N GLU A 86 15.37 2.27 33.27
CA GLU A 86 15.72 0.93 32.77
C GLU A 86 14.70 0.42 31.74
N LYS A 87 13.40 0.60 32.00
CA LYS A 87 12.34 0.28 31.01
C LYS A 87 12.52 1.07 29.71
N ARG A 88 12.91 2.36 29.82
CA ARG A 88 13.24 3.17 28.65
C ARG A 88 14.45 2.60 27.90
N SER A 89 15.51 2.23 28.61
CA SER A 89 16.71 1.64 27.99
C SER A 89 16.38 0.35 27.22
N ILE A 90 15.49 -0.49 27.75
CA ILE A 90 14.99 -1.68 27.04
C ILE A 90 14.29 -1.27 25.74
N MET A 91 13.40 -0.28 25.79
CA MET A 91 12.68 0.19 24.62
C MET A 91 13.62 0.81 23.57
N ASP A 92 14.55 1.67 24.00
CA ASP A 92 15.51 2.33 23.10
C ASP A 92 16.40 1.30 22.39
N GLN A 93 16.81 0.26 23.09
CA GLN A 93 17.55 -0.87 22.52
C GLN A 93 16.76 -1.60 21.42
N ARG A 94 15.45 -1.84 21.65
CA ARG A 94 14.57 -2.45 20.64
C ARG A 94 14.38 -1.54 19.44
N VAL A 95 14.23 -0.23 19.69
CA VAL A 95 14.12 0.80 18.65
C VAL A 95 15.34 0.78 17.74
N GLU A 96 16.54 0.83 18.34
CA GLU A 96 17.80 0.84 17.59
C GLU A 96 18.03 -0.47 16.81
N MET A 97 17.85 -1.62 17.46
CA MET A 97 18.09 -2.94 16.85
C MET A 97 17.18 -3.25 15.67
N HIS A 98 15.96 -2.74 15.67
CA HIS A 98 14.93 -3.06 14.68
C HIS A 98 14.54 -1.87 13.79
N ASN A 99 15.34 -0.80 13.82
CA ASN A 99 15.16 0.39 13.00
C ASN A 99 13.76 1.02 13.11
N PHE A 100 13.19 1.05 14.32
CA PHE A 100 12.00 1.84 14.58
C PHE A 100 12.37 3.32 14.77
N GLN A 101 11.44 4.22 14.55
CA GLN A 101 11.62 5.62 14.89
C GLN A 101 11.57 5.86 16.41
N ARG A 102 10.67 5.14 17.09
CA ARG A 102 10.48 5.21 18.54
C ARG A 102 9.67 4.04 19.07
N GLY A 103 9.78 3.84 20.37
CA GLY A 103 8.95 2.93 21.13
C GLY A 103 8.39 3.61 22.39
N ASN A 104 7.28 3.10 22.89
CA ASN A 104 6.65 3.63 24.10
C ASN A 104 5.99 2.51 24.91
N ILE A 105 5.77 2.79 26.20
CA ILE A 105 5.04 1.94 27.11
C ILE A 105 3.85 2.73 27.66
N VAL A 106 2.65 2.15 27.54
CA VAL A 106 1.41 2.68 28.09
C VAL A 106 0.96 1.78 29.23
N GLY A 107 0.72 2.35 30.39
CA GLY A 107 0.23 1.63 31.55
C GLY A 107 -1.20 1.10 31.38
N ALA A 108 -1.65 0.28 32.33
CA ALA A 108 -3.01 -0.26 32.34
C ALA A 108 -4.10 0.84 32.44
N ASP A 109 -3.73 2.02 32.92
CA ASP A 109 -4.56 3.22 33.00
C ASP A 109 -4.67 3.99 31.68
N GLY A 110 -3.94 3.57 30.64
CA GLY A 110 -3.88 4.26 29.36
C GLY A 110 -2.87 5.39 29.28
N ILE A 111 -2.12 5.65 30.35
CA ILE A 111 -1.13 6.73 30.42
C ILE A 111 0.25 6.19 30.07
N SER A 112 0.98 6.93 29.23
CA SER A 112 2.38 6.60 28.93
C SER A 112 3.29 6.87 30.13
N ILE A 113 4.12 5.89 30.47
CA ILE A 113 5.11 6.05 31.56
C ILE A 113 6.31 6.91 31.15
N PHE A 114 6.45 7.24 29.84
CA PHE A 114 7.58 8.00 29.31
C PHE A 114 7.27 9.46 29.04
N ASP A 115 6.10 9.76 28.51
CA ASP A 115 5.72 11.13 28.12
C ASP A 115 4.50 11.68 28.90
N GLY A 116 3.82 10.83 29.70
CA GLY A 116 2.69 11.20 30.52
C GLY A 116 1.39 11.47 29.73
N ASN A 117 1.38 11.27 28.42
CA ASN A 117 0.19 11.46 27.60
C ASN A 117 -0.82 10.32 27.81
N ASP A 118 -2.09 10.66 27.69
CA ASP A 118 -3.20 9.71 27.65
C ASP A 118 -3.36 9.16 26.22
N TYR A 119 -3.30 7.83 26.10
CA TYR A 119 -3.48 7.06 24.86
C TYR A 119 -4.69 6.12 24.93
N SER A 120 -5.52 6.20 25.95
CA SER A 120 -6.69 5.33 26.15
C SER A 120 -7.73 5.44 25.03
N ASP A 121 -7.76 6.58 24.33
CA ASP A 121 -8.61 6.84 23.15
C ASP A 121 -8.12 6.14 21.88
N ARG A 122 -6.88 5.64 21.87
CA ARG A 122 -6.25 5.07 20.68
C ARG A 122 -6.65 3.60 20.47
N GLU A 123 -7.08 3.29 19.25
CA GLU A 123 -7.53 1.93 18.91
C GLU A 123 -6.43 0.88 19.14
N TYR A 124 -5.19 1.18 18.76
CA TYR A 124 -4.07 0.26 18.96
C TYR A 124 -3.80 -0.05 20.44
N VAL A 125 -4.06 0.90 21.34
CA VAL A 125 -3.96 0.68 22.79
C VAL A 125 -5.13 -0.18 23.27
N ARG A 126 -6.36 0.13 22.87
CA ARG A 126 -7.54 -0.66 23.24
C ARG A 126 -7.44 -2.12 22.79
N GLN A 127 -6.96 -2.36 21.59
CA GLN A 127 -6.77 -3.72 21.05
C GLN A 127 -5.69 -4.47 21.82
N ALA A 128 -4.56 -3.83 22.09
CA ALA A 128 -3.48 -4.45 22.85
C ALA A 128 -3.87 -4.71 24.32
N MET A 129 -4.67 -3.85 24.95
CA MET A 129 -5.25 -4.11 26.28
C MET A 129 -6.19 -5.32 26.31
N GLN A 130 -6.78 -5.68 25.18
CA GLN A 130 -7.58 -6.91 25.03
C GLN A 130 -6.75 -8.17 24.75
N GLY A 131 -5.41 -8.04 24.69
CA GLY A 131 -4.49 -9.13 24.41
C GLY A 131 -4.16 -9.33 22.92
N ASN A 132 -4.62 -8.43 22.05
CA ASN A 132 -4.38 -8.52 20.62
C ASN A 132 -3.10 -7.77 20.20
N ILE A 133 -2.36 -8.31 19.23
CA ILE A 133 -1.32 -7.55 18.52
C ILE A 133 -2.03 -6.76 17.42
N PHE A 134 -1.76 -5.46 17.35
CA PHE A 134 -2.49 -4.58 16.46
C PHE A 134 -1.56 -3.64 15.69
N VAL A 135 -1.83 -3.47 14.40
CA VAL A 135 -1.20 -2.46 13.53
C VAL A 135 -2.26 -1.45 13.17
N SER A 136 -1.99 -0.18 13.45
CA SER A 136 -2.93 0.88 13.09
C SER A 136 -2.85 1.21 11.59
N GLU A 137 -3.92 1.77 11.05
CA GLU A 137 -3.82 2.60 9.85
C GLU A 137 -2.97 3.85 10.17
N PRO A 138 -2.47 4.59 9.16
CA PRO A 138 -1.81 5.86 9.40
C PRO A 138 -2.70 6.80 10.23
N LEU A 139 -2.16 7.31 11.33
CA LEU A 139 -2.87 8.20 12.24
C LEU A 139 -1.97 9.36 12.68
N ILE A 140 -2.57 10.47 13.09
CA ILE A 140 -1.81 11.60 13.62
C ILE A 140 -1.21 11.22 14.97
N SER A 141 0.13 11.27 15.03
CA SER A 141 0.90 11.02 16.25
C SER A 141 0.66 12.14 17.29
N LYS A 142 0.40 11.77 18.54
CA LYS A 142 0.31 12.73 19.65
C LYS A 142 1.66 13.38 20.00
N ILE A 143 2.77 12.79 19.54
CA ILE A 143 4.12 13.26 19.84
C ILE A 143 4.62 14.22 18.75
N THR A 144 4.50 13.83 17.46
CA THR A 144 5.06 14.62 16.35
C THR A 144 4.02 15.44 15.60
N GLY A 145 2.74 15.10 15.69
CA GLY A 145 1.70 15.70 14.86
C GLY A 145 1.68 15.22 13.41
N GLU A 146 2.53 14.27 13.05
CA GLU A 146 2.65 13.70 11.71
C GLU A 146 1.95 12.36 11.60
N PHE A 147 1.65 11.92 10.38
CA PHE A 147 1.09 10.59 10.14
C PHE A 147 2.13 9.52 10.50
N SER A 148 1.70 8.56 11.30
CA SER A 148 2.54 7.44 11.71
C SER A 148 1.68 6.18 11.86
N ILE A 149 2.28 5.02 11.62
CA ILE A 149 1.69 3.71 11.89
C ILE A 149 2.20 3.24 13.24
N MET A 150 1.30 2.70 14.06
CA MET A 150 1.63 2.14 15.37
C MET A 150 1.49 0.62 15.33
N VAL A 151 2.52 -0.06 15.79
CA VAL A 151 2.49 -1.52 16.00
C VAL A 151 2.49 -1.76 17.50
N ALA A 152 1.39 -2.27 18.03
CA ALA A 152 1.18 -2.42 19.46
C ALA A 152 0.97 -3.89 19.85
N ALA A 153 1.47 -4.23 21.03
CA ALA A 153 1.28 -5.54 21.64
C ALA A 153 1.02 -5.41 23.15
N PRO A 154 0.32 -6.37 23.76
CA PRO A 154 0.14 -6.42 25.21
C PRO A 154 1.47 -6.64 25.93
N ILE A 155 1.64 -5.98 27.07
CA ILE A 155 2.64 -6.35 28.06
C ILE A 155 1.96 -7.36 28.99
N TRP A 156 2.45 -8.60 28.98
CA TRP A 156 1.93 -9.66 29.80
C TRP A 156 2.56 -9.64 31.19
N GLN A 157 1.73 -9.81 32.22
CA GLN A 157 2.20 -9.87 33.60
C GLN A 157 3.30 -10.93 33.76
N ASP A 158 4.45 -10.52 34.29
CA ASP A 158 5.64 -11.34 34.52
C ASP A 158 6.20 -12.02 33.24
N GLY A 159 5.87 -11.48 32.06
CA GLY A 159 6.26 -12.05 30.77
C GLY A 159 5.55 -13.36 30.40
N ILE A 160 4.46 -13.71 31.07
CA ILE A 160 3.72 -14.96 30.84
C ILE A 160 2.62 -14.72 29.80
N PRO A 161 2.69 -15.33 28.59
CA PRO A 161 1.69 -15.15 27.54
C PRO A 161 0.27 -15.50 28.02
N ASN A 162 -0.71 -14.70 27.61
CA ASN A 162 -2.12 -14.86 27.96
C ASN A 162 -2.43 -14.76 29.47
N SER A 163 -1.53 -14.19 30.25
CA SER A 163 -1.78 -13.80 31.63
C SER A 163 -2.60 -12.49 31.67
N LYS A 164 -2.58 -11.77 32.77
CA LYS A 164 -3.16 -10.43 32.84
C LYS A 164 -2.36 -9.45 31.99
N VAL A 165 -3.04 -8.65 31.18
CA VAL A 165 -2.41 -7.52 30.48
C VAL A 165 -2.10 -6.42 31.51
N ALA A 166 -0.83 -6.10 31.67
CA ALA A 166 -0.32 -5.09 32.61
C ALA A 166 -0.12 -3.72 31.95
N GLY A 167 -0.09 -3.66 30.62
CA GLY A 167 0.11 -2.46 29.84
C GLY A 167 0.25 -2.78 28.36
N VAL A 168 0.73 -1.82 27.60
CA VAL A 168 0.93 -1.94 26.14
C VAL A 168 2.30 -1.42 25.80
N VAL A 169 3.05 -2.18 24.98
CA VAL A 169 4.16 -1.62 24.20
C VAL A 169 3.64 -1.21 22.84
N TYR A 170 4.13 -0.10 22.31
CA TYR A 170 3.98 0.17 20.89
C TYR A 170 5.27 0.72 20.28
N PHE A 171 5.45 0.42 19.00
CA PHE A 171 6.55 0.89 18.19
C PHE A 171 6.01 1.66 16.99
N VAL A 172 6.82 2.59 16.51
CA VAL A 172 6.56 3.37 15.30
C VAL A 172 7.59 2.95 14.26
N PRO A 173 7.19 2.19 13.22
CA PRO A 173 8.05 1.91 12.06
C PRO A 173 8.53 3.19 11.39
N PRO A 174 9.55 3.13 10.53
CA PRO A 174 9.93 4.26 9.68
C PRO A 174 8.72 4.79 8.89
N GLU A 175 8.54 6.11 8.84
CA GLU A 175 7.40 6.73 8.13
C GLU A 175 7.34 6.35 6.66
N THR A 176 8.51 6.13 6.06
CA THR A 176 8.64 5.84 4.63
C THR A 176 8.43 4.38 4.27
N PHE A 177 8.33 3.44 5.23
CA PHE A 177 8.42 2.01 4.90
C PHE A 177 7.38 1.55 3.86
N LEU A 178 6.12 2.01 3.94
CA LEU A 178 5.11 1.71 2.93
C LEU A 178 5.42 2.41 1.61
N ASN A 179 5.81 3.68 1.69
CA ASN A 179 6.13 4.48 0.51
C ASN A 179 7.37 3.95 -0.21
N ASP A 180 8.39 3.48 0.52
CA ASP A 180 9.60 2.89 -0.06
C ASP A 180 9.25 1.63 -0.87
N ILE A 181 8.29 0.82 -0.39
CA ILE A 181 7.81 -0.36 -1.11
C ILE A 181 7.04 0.05 -2.36
N VAL A 182 6.02 0.91 -2.25
CA VAL A 182 5.20 1.30 -3.41
C VAL A 182 6.02 2.09 -4.44
N SER A 183 6.96 2.94 -4.01
CA SER A 183 7.85 3.70 -4.90
C SER A 183 8.82 2.82 -5.68
N SER A 184 9.13 1.63 -5.17
CA SER A 184 9.97 0.66 -5.88
C SER A 184 9.25 -0.04 -7.04
N ILE A 185 7.92 0.12 -7.13
CA ILE A 185 7.10 -0.52 -8.16
C ILE A 185 6.96 0.44 -9.34
N SER A 186 7.56 0.06 -10.46
CA SER A 186 7.40 0.76 -11.74
C SER A 186 7.32 -0.26 -12.86
N VAL A 187 6.27 -0.21 -13.65
CA VAL A 187 6.07 -1.06 -14.82
C VAL A 187 6.39 -0.30 -16.12
N SER A 188 6.32 1.02 -16.08
CA SER A 188 6.70 1.94 -17.15
C SER A 188 7.10 3.30 -16.57
N GLU A 189 7.72 4.17 -17.39
CA GLU A 189 8.17 5.51 -16.96
C GLU A 189 7.06 6.36 -16.31
N ASN A 190 5.80 6.15 -16.71
CA ASN A 190 4.64 6.91 -16.21
C ASN A 190 3.74 6.07 -15.30
N SER A 191 4.22 4.92 -14.80
CA SER A 191 3.48 4.11 -13.84
C SER A 191 3.94 4.38 -12.43
N HIS A 192 3.01 4.35 -11.48
CA HIS A 192 3.29 4.35 -10.05
C HIS A 192 2.31 3.42 -9.34
N ALA A 193 2.71 2.93 -8.20
CA ALA A 193 1.86 2.17 -7.32
C ALA A 193 1.43 3.03 -6.14
N TYR A 194 0.27 2.75 -5.60
CA TYR A 194 -0.26 3.36 -4.38
C TYR A 194 -1.09 2.35 -3.59
N MET A 195 -1.39 2.66 -2.34
CA MET A 195 -2.23 1.83 -1.48
C MET A 195 -3.42 2.64 -0.97
N ILE A 196 -4.57 1.99 -0.87
CA ILE A 196 -5.75 2.54 -0.21
C ILE A 196 -6.16 1.67 0.97
N ASN A 197 -6.76 2.29 1.99
CA ASN A 197 -7.35 1.58 3.11
C ASN A 197 -8.80 1.13 2.81
N LYS A 198 -9.42 0.44 3.76
CA LYS A 198 -10.82 -0.01 3.65
C LYS A 198 -11.84 1.13 3.52
N SER A 199 -11.49 2.35 3.91
CA SER A 199 -12.32 3.54 3.79
C SER A 199 -12.10 4.32 2.49
N GLY A 200 -11.19 3.85 1.60
CA GLY A 200 -10.87 4.46 0.32
C GLY A 200 -9.84 5.59 0.38
N TYR A 201 -9.25 5.87 1.56
CA TYR A 201 -8.17 6.84 1.67
C TYR A 201 -6.84 6.26 1.20
N THR A 202 -6.04 7.06 0.50
CA THR A 202 -4.66 6.74 0.15
C THR A 202 -3.80 6.64 1.42
N ILE A 203 -3.07 5.54 1.60
CA ILE A 203 -2.21 5.30 2.77
C ILE A 203 -0.73 5.15 2.42
N ALA A 204 -0.40 4.99 1.16
CA ALA A 204 0.96 5.06 0.62
C ALA A 204 0.91 5.51 -0.84
N ASP A 205 1.76 6.43 -1.21
CA ASP A 205 1.89 6.99 -2.57
C ASP A 205 3.25 7.69 -2.71
N ASN A 206 3.71 7.87 -3.94
CA ASN A 206 4.88 8.70 -4.23
C ASN A 206 4.64 10.18 -3.91
N THR A 207 3.39 10.63 -3.96
CA THR A 207 2.95 11.97 -3.59
C THR A 207 2.50 11.96 -2.13
N LEU A 208 3.37 12.40 -1.22
CA LEU A 208 3.11 12.32 0.23
C LEU A 208 1.86 13.09 0.67
N ASP A 209 1.53 14.20 0.00
CA ASP A 209 0.37 15.04 0.34
C ASP A 209 -0.98 14.32 0.12
N THR A 210 -0.99 13.21 -0.62
CA THR A 210 -2.21 12.40 -0.83
C THR A 210 -2.53 11.48 0.35
N ILE A 211 -1.53 11.19 1.19
CA ILE A 211 -1.68 10.25 2.31
C ILE A 211 -2.71 10.79 3.31
N MET A 212 -3.75 9.98 3.57
CA MET A 212 -4.89 10.27 4.44
C MET A 212 -5.68 11.55 4.09
N SER A 213 -5.35 12.21 2.97
CA SER A 213 -6.07 13.38 2.45
C SER A 213 -6.91 13.04 1.21
N GLN A 214 -6.41 12.20 0.33
CA GLN A 214 -7.07 11.81 -0.91
C GLN A 214 -8.02 10.63 -0.70
N ASN A 215 -9.25 10.79 -1.18
CA ASN A 215 -10.25 9.74 -1.29
C ASN A 215 -10.99 9.91 -2.61
N VAL A 216 -10.55 9.18 -3.63
CA VAL A 216 -11.08 9.27 -5.01
C VAL A 216 -12.57 8.94 -5.07
N GLU A 217 -13.08 8.03 -4.23
CA GLU A 217 -14.50 7.71 -4.16
C GLU A 217 -15.34 8.91 -3.67
N ALA A 218 -14.85 9.64 -2.69
CA ALA A 218 -15.50 10.85 -2.18
C ALA A 218 -15.39 12.00 -3.17
N GLU A 219 -14.23 12.19 -3.81
CA GLU A 219 -13.96 13.24 -4.79
C GLU A 219 -14.81 13.06 -6.06
N ALA A 220 -15.07 11.83 -6.50
CA ALA A 220 -15.91 11.52 -7.66
C ALA A 220 -17.38 11.99 -7.49
N ALA A 221 -17.81 12.32 -6.28
CA ALA A 221 -19.13 12.93 -6.06
C ALA A 221 -19.22 14.34 -6.67
N SER A 222 -18.13 15.10 -6.67
CA SER A 222 -18.01 16.44 -7.22
C SER A 222 -17.34 16.47 -8.60
N ASP A 223 -16.43 15.53 -8.86
CA ASP A 223 -15.69 15.42 -10.12
C ASP A 223 -16.01 14.11 -10.84
N LYS A 224 -16.82 14.21 -11.90
CA LYS A 224 -17.27 13.06 -12.68
C LYS A 224 -16.15 12.38 -13.48
N SER A 225 -15.04 13.05 -13.73
CA SER A 225 -13.89 12.47 -14.44
C SER A 225 -13.27 11.32 -13.64
N LEU A 226 -13.37 11.36 -12.32
CA LEU A 226 -12.86 10.34 -11.41
C LEU A 226 -13.76 9.11 -11.29
N SER A 227 -14.95 9.09 -11.93
CA SER A 227 -15.95 8.03 -11.73
C SER A 227 -15.43 6.63 -12.06
N ASP A 228 -14.66 6.49 -13.14
CA ASP A 228 -14.09 5.20 -13.56
C ASP A 228 -13.05 4.71 -12.52
N LEU A 229 -12.18 5.59 -12.05
CA LEU A 229 -11.17 5.27 -11.03
C LEU A 229 -11.81 4.98 -9.67
N ALA A 230 -12.82 5.76 -9.30
CA ALA A 230 -13.58 5.52 -8.06
C ALA A 230 -14.24 4.13 -8.04
N ALA A 231 -14.79 3.69 -9.18
CA ALA A 231 -15.35 2.34 -9.30
C ALA A 231 -14.29 1.26 -9.07
N LEU A 232 -13.07 1.44 -9.59
CA LEU A 232 -11.95 0.53 -9.34
C LEU A 232 -11.53 0.54 -7.86
N HIS A 233 -11.50 1.70 -7.20
CA HIS A 233 -11.20 1.80 -5.77
C HIS A 233 -12.21 1.03 -4.90
N VAL A 234 -13.50 1.08 -5.26
CA VAL A 234 -14.53 0.28 -4.57
C VAL A 234 -14.22 -1.21 -4.65
N GLU A 235 -13.80 -1.72 -5.82
CA GLU A 235 -13.41 -3.11 -5.99
C GLU A 235 -12.11 -3.43 -5.22
N MET A 236 -11.09 -2.56 -5.30
CA MET A 236 -9.81 -2.74 -4.61
C MET A 236 -9.99 -2.87 -3.09
N ARG A 237 -10.75 -1.98 -2.43
CA ARG A 237 -10.97 -2.03 -0.97
C ARG A 237 -11.82 -3.22 -0.52
N GLN A 238 -12.51 -3.90 -1.44
CA GLN A 238 -13.19 -5.17 -1.20
C GLN A 238 -12.27 -6.39 -1.38
N GLY A 239 -10.99 -6.16 -1.72
CA GLY A 239 -10.01 -7.21 -1.94
C GLY A 239 -10.09 -7.85 -3.33
N ALA A 240 -10.76 -7.21 -4.29
CA ALA A 240 -10.79 -7.70 -5.66
C ALA A 240 -9.37 -7.66 -6.28
N ASN A 241 -9.10 -8.67 -7.10
CA ASN A 241 -7.87 -8.75 -7.88
C ASN A 241 -8.25 -8.73 -9.37
N GLY A 242 -7.88 -7.66 -10.06
CA GLY A 242 -8.30 -7.47 -11.45
C GLY A 242 -7.54 -6.35 -12.15
N PHE A 243 -8.09 -5.94 -13.26
CA PHE A 243 -7.61 -4.82 -14.05
C PHE A 243 -8.79 -3.97 -14.49
N GLY A 244 -8.60 -2.66 -14.46
CA GLY A 244 -9.55 -1.71 -15.01
C GLY A 244 -8.87 -0.69 -15.92
N VAL A 245 -9.66 0.02 -16.69
CA VAL A 245 -9.21 1.14 -17.51
C VAL A 245 -10.01 2.36 -17.09
N TYR A 246 -9.33 3.39 -16.67
CA TYR A 246 -9.95 4.66 -16.36
C TYR A 246 -9.44 5.76 -17.28
N LYS A 247 -10.20 6.85 -17.40
CA LYS A 247 -9.86 8.01 -18.20
C LYS A 247 -9.61 9.20 -17.29
N THR A 248 -8.71 10.06 -17.72
CA THR A 248 -8.40 11.34 -17.08
C THR A 248 -9.02 12.48 -17.88
N ASP A 249 -9.13 13.68 -17.30
CA ASP A 249 -9.73 14.87 -17.92
C ASP A 249 -9.06 15.30 -19.23
N ASP A 250 -7.76 15.07 -19.36
CA ASP A 250 -6.99 15.31 -20.57
C ASP A 250 -7.25 14.28 -21.69
N GLY A 251 -8.13 13.30 -21.45
CA GLY A 251 -8.47 12.22 -22.37
C GLY A 251 -7.47 11.07 -22.37
N GLY A 252 -6.50 11.07 -21.47
CA GLY A 252 -5.61 9.94 -21.22
C GLY A 252 -6.38 8.68 -20.80
N ARG A 253 -5.86 7.52 -21.18
CA ARG A 253 -6.41 6.22 -20.77
C ARG A 253 -5.32 5.47 -20.03
N PHE A 254 -5.63 5.06 -18.80
CA PHE A 254 -4.71 4.36 -17.92
C PHE A 254 -5.25 2.99 -17.57
N LEU A 255 -4.33 2.05 -17.37
CA LEU A 255 -4.61 0.72 -16.85
C LEU A 255 -4.29 0.71 -15.35
N ALA A 256 -5.23 0.25 -14.51
CA ALA A 256 -5.07 0.07 -13.07
C ALA A 256 -5.38 -1.39 -12.69
#